data_d2548af7cbb44cf9693f4fa507d97687
#
_entry.id   d2548af7cbb44cf9693f4fa507d97687
#
_cell.length_a   1.000
_cell.length_b   1.000
_cell.length_c   1.000
_cell.angle_alpha   90.00
_cell.angle_beta   90.00
_cell.angle_gamma   90.00
#
_symmetry.space_group_name_H-M   'P 1'
#
loop_
_entity.id
_entity.type
_entity.pdbx_description
1 polymer ?
#
loop_
_entity_poly.entity_id
_entity_poly.type
_entity_poly.pdbx_seq_one_letter_code
_entity_poly.pdbx_strand_id
1 'polypeptide(L)'
;MSAKSWLSVVLTGTAAVLGSVIGGTPTIAASDNNPRTYAGDYQGGSLPIGTFIAFQYGSFAHADAFVDPTGHALPDSHANTWVEFQRVSYFTEFANHPLVIEADLPFATLTDVNIPGTNNGVAGGLADPVVHLTYFLITDATVQRWVGITNFFWLPWGRNFDNRSPVNVSTPRQFTDTPQFGWTEGLGKFSPSLKGLFFDLIADASFHTDGDSPLEVVNPPGAPLPGVLRYDTLTQQPSYDLKAFLRYNPSTFLFAAVGIEKSWGGEQIGTNGRFIVAGLPVEIPQPNLPIGRDDFLRGHFQFQIPLAQ
;
A
#
# COMPACT_ATOMS: atom_id res chain seq x y z
N MET A 1 33.18 -7.99 -25.82
CA MET A 1 31.95 -7.18 -25.77
C MET A 1 31.81 -6.66 -24.34
N SER A 2 31.98 -5.36 -24.15
CA SER A 2 31.99 -4.73 -22.82
C SER A 2 30.54 -4.49 -22.35
N ALA A 3 30.15 -5.15 -21.28
CA ALA A 3 28.88 -4.87 -20.63
C ALA A 3 28.98 -3.51 -19.92
N LYS A 4 28.42 -2.46 -20.51
CA LYS A 4 28.20 -1.19 -19.82
C LYS A 4 27.03 -1.38 -18.88
N SER A 5 27.31 -1.45 -17.58
CA SER A 5 26.31 -1.40 -16.53
C SER A 5 25.65 -0.03 -16.55
N TRP A 6 24.37 0.02 -16.91
CA TRP A 6 23.55 1.20 -16.79
C TRP A 6 22.91 1.19 -15.40
N LEU A 7 23.43 2.00 -14.50
CA LEU A 7 22.76 2.30 -13.24
C LEU A 7 21.85 3.50 -13.49
N SER A 8 20.56 3.25 -13.72
CA SER A 8 19.57 4.33 -13.81
C SER A 8 18.90 4.48 -12.46
N VAL A 9 19.16 5.58 -11.77
CA VAL A 9 18.40 5.97 -10.57
C VAL A 9 17.18 6.75 -11.05
N VAL A 10 16.00 6.17 -10.90
CA VAL A 10 14.74 6.84 -11.20
C VAL A 10 14.14 7.30 -9.86
N LEU A 11 14.15 8.60 -9.60
CA LEU A 11 13.40 9.18 -8.49
C LEU A 11 11.98 9.44 -8.97
N THR A 12 11.04 8.63 -8.53
CA THR A 12 9.61 8.86 -8.76
C THR A 12 9.09 9.67 -7.57
N GLY A 13 8.94 10.96 -7.73
CA GLY A 13 8.25 11.80 -6.77
C GLY A 13 6.74 11.66 -6.96
N THR A 14 6.08 10.91 -6.10
CA THR A 14 4.61 10.89 -6.05
C THR A 14 4.17 12.00 -5.12
N ALA A 15 3.83 13.17 -5.65
CA ALA A 15 3.07 14.16 -4.92
C ALA A 15 1.61 13.69 -4.89
N ALA A 16 1.22 13.00 -3.84
CA ALA A 16 -0.18 12.79 -3.55
C ALA A 16 -0.78 14.14 -3.14
N VAL A 17 -1.32 14.88 -4.10
CA VAL A 17 -2.20 16.00 -3.79
C VAL A 17 -3.49 15.38 -3.30
N LEU A 18 -3.64 15.30 -1.98
CA LEU A 18 -4.91 15.02 -1.32
C LEU A 18 -5.87 16.19 -1.61
N GLY A 19 -6.50 16.14 -2.78
CA GLY A 19 -7.68 16.94 -3.04
C GLY A 19 -8.80 16.41 -2.18
N SER A 20 -9.07 17.07 -1.07
CA SER A 20 -10.28 16.89 -0.26
C SER A 20 -11.48 17.37 -1.08
N VAL A 21 -11.97 16.55 -1.99
CA VAL A 21 -13.27 16.75 -2.63
C VAL A 21 -13.97 15.41 -2.63
N ILE A 22 -15.07 15.39 -1.88
CA ILE A 22 -16.07 14.32 -1.71
C ILE A 22 -15.70 13.31 -0.64
N GLY A 23 -16.18 13.56 0.55
CA GLY A 23 -16.67 12.72 1.64
C GLY A 23 -16.25 11.24 1.74
N GLY A 24 -14.95 10.94 1.67
CA GLY A 24 -14.43 9.66 2.09
C GLY A 24 -13.73 9.85 3.44
N THR A 25 -14.28 9.31 4.49
CA THR A 25 -13.67 9.32 5.81
C THR A 25 -12.34 8.56 5.75
N PRO A 26 -11.19 9.18 6.13
CA PRO A 26 -9.99 8.41 6.34
C PRO A 26 -10.26 7.47 7.52
N THR A 27 -10.42 6.20 7.24
CA THR A 27 -10.37 5.17 8.28
C THR A 27 -8.98 5.22 8.90
N ILE A 28 -8.88 4.97 10.21
CA ILE A 28 -7.59 4.59 10.81
C ILE A 28 -7.16 3.40 9.98
N ALA A 29 -6.16 3.63 9.14
CA ALA A 29 -5.81 2.67 8.13
C ALA A 29 -5.50 1.35 8.83
N ALA A 30 -6.33 0.39 8.59
CA ALA A 30 -5.89 -0.97 8.45
C ALA A 30 -4.55 -0.86 7.71
N SER A 31 -3.54 -1.55 8.19
CA SER A 31 -2.23 -1.54 7.55
C SER A 31 -2.43 -1.65 6.05
N ASP A 32 -2.13 -0.56 5.35
CA ASP A 32 -2.36 -0.46 3.90
C ASP A 32 -1.29 -1.32 3.19
N ASN A 33 -1.44 -2.64 3.29
CA ASN A 33 -0.71 -3.62 2.48
C ASN A 33 -1.24 -3.65 1.05
N ASN A 34 -1.71 -2.49 0.60
CA ASN A 34 -2.15 -2.31 -0.75
C ASN A 34 -0.94 -2.22 -1.68
N PRO A 35 -0.85 -3.06 -2.72
CA PRO A 35 0.21 -2.97 -3.72
C PRO A 35 0.24 -1.56 -4.29
N ARG A 36 1.35 -0.87 -4.08
CA ARG A 36 1.56 0.46 -4.66
C ARG A 36 1.99 0.30 -6.12
N THR A 37 1.08 -0.26 -6.91
CA THR A 37 1.21 -0.37 -8.35
C THR A 37 0.70 0.91 -8.98
N TYR A 38 1.50 1.45 -9.88
CA TYR A 38 1.27 2.75 -10.50
C TYR A 38 1.04 2.63 -12.00
N ALA A 39 0.66 3.75 -12.60
CA ALA A 39 0.52 3.85 -14.05
C ALA A 39 1.83 3.44 -14.75
N GLY A 40 1.73 2.48 -15.66
CA GLY A 40 2.86 2.02 -16.46
C GLY A 40 3.66 0.85 -15.88
N ASP A 41 3.40 0.37 -14.67
CA ASP A 41 4.14 -0.73 -14.07
C ASP A 41 4.06 -2.01 -14.93
N TYR A 42 2.92 -2.29 -15.52
CA TYR A 42 2.76 -3.43 -16.43
C TYR A 42 3.45 -3.27 -17.80
N GLN A 43 3.91 -2.08 -18.17
CA GLN A 43 4.73 -1.90 -19.37
C GLN A 43 6.14 -2.50 -19.21
N GLY A 44 6.56 -2.82 -18.01
CA GLY A 44 7.84 -3.48 -17.69
C GLY A 44 8.06 -4.79 -18.44
N GLY A 45 7.00 -5.51 -18.85
CA GLY A 45 7.09 -6.73 -19.66
C GLY A 45 7.76 -6.57 -21.02
N SER A 46 8.09 -5.35 -21.42
CA SER A 46 8.86 -5.06 -22.66
C SER A 46 10.38 -5.02 -22.45
N LEU A 47 10.89 -5.18 -21.23
CA LEU A 47 12.32 -5.16 -20.97
C LEU A 47 12.97 -6.50 -21.34
N PRO A 48 14.25 -6.48 -21.81
CA PRO A 48 14.94 -7.69 -22.20
C PRO A 48 15.12 -8.69 -21.06
N ILE A 49 15.04 -9.97 -21.39
CA ILE A 49 15.35 -11.07 -20.46
C ILE A 49 16.81 -10.94 -19.97
N GLY A 50 17.05 -11.19 -18.69
CA GLY A 50 18.34 -11.00 -18.03
C GLY A 50 18.58 -9.58 -17.52
N THR A 51 17.63 -8.67 -17.71
CA THR A 51 17.75 -7.31 -17.17
C THR A 51 17.60 -7.35 -15.65
N PHE A 52 18.47 -6.64 -14.95
CA PHE A 52 18.39 -6.38 -13.53
C PHE A 52 18.27 -4.87 -13.31
N ILE A 53 17.30 -4.45 -12.52
CA ILE A 53 17.06 -3.04 -12.21
C ILE A 53 16.97 -2.87 -10.69
N ALA A 54 17.55 -1.80 -10.19
CA ALA A 54 17.34 -1.34 -8.84
C ALA A 54 16.68 0.04 -8.88
N PHE A 55 15.61 0.21 -8.10
CA PHE A 55 14.87 1.47 -7.97
C PHE A 55 14.91 1.94 -6.53
N GLN A 56 14.91 3.25 -6.38
CA GLN A 56 14.58 3.89 -5.11
C GLN A 56 13.50 4.93 -5.37
N TYR A 57 12.42 4.87 -4.61
CA TYR A 57 11.37 5.87 -4.67
C TYR A 57 10.79 6.12 -3.28
N GLY A 58 10.20 7.29 -3.10
CA GLY A 58 9.61 7.70 -1.86
C GLY A 58 8.21 8.26 -2.05
N SER A 59 7.40 8.20 -1.02
CA SER A 59 6.10 8.83 -0.97
C SER A 59 5.91 9.56 0.35
N PHE A 60 5.19 10.66 0.28
CA PHE A 60 4.74 11.41 1.45
C PHE A 60 3.22 11.45 1.44
N ALA A 61 2.62 11.19 2.58
CA ALA A 61 1.20 11.34 2.79
C ALA A 61 0.93 12.16 4.05
N HIS A 62 -0.09 13.01 3.99
CA HIS A 62 -0.61 13.74 5.12
C HIS A 62 -2.06 13.37 5.32
N ALA A 63 -2.43 13.01 6.54
CA ALA A 63 -3.80 12.78 6.95
C ALA A 63 -4.24 13.93 7.85
N ASP A 64 -5.30 14.64 7.46
CA ASP A 64 -5.86 15.76 8.24
C ASP A 64 -6.78 15.31 9.36
N ALA A 65 -7.29 14.08 9.30
CA ALA A 65 -8.16 13.53 10.31
C ALA A 65 -8.12 11.99 10.29
N PHE A 66 -8.31 11.41 11.46
CA PHE A 66 -8.68 10.00 11.62
C PHE A 66 -10.17 9.93 11.95
N VAL A 67 -10.80 8.80 11.69
CA VAL A 67 -12.19 8.57 12.01
C VAL A 67 -12.33 7.42 13.01
N ASP A 68 -13.36 7.52 13.84
CA ASP A 68 -13.75 6.42 14.70
C ASP A 68 -14.44 5.28 13.91
N PRO A 69 -14.70 4.11 14.53
CA PRO A 69 -15.39 3.00 13.86
C PRO A 69 -16.80 3.33 13.34
N THR A 70 -17.39 4.45 13.79
CA THR A 70 -18.70 4.92 13.34
C THR A 70 -18.62 5.92 12.18
N GLY A 71 -17.39 6.28 11.76
CA GLY A 71 -17.14 7.18 10.66
C GLY A 71 -17.09 8.66 11.03
N HIS A 72 -17.05 9.01 12.32
CA HIS A 72 -16.91 10.39 12.77
C HIS A 72 -15.43 10.77 12.88
N ALA A 73 -15.08 11.95 12.38
CA ALA A 73 -13.74 12.47 12.51
C ALA A 73 -13.35 12.69 13.98
N LEU A 74 -12.19 12.17 14.36
CA LEU A 74 -11.60 12.43 15.66
C LEU A 74 -11.08 13.87 15.70
N PRO A 75 -11.47 14.70 16.66
CA PRO A 75 -11.04 16.09 16.73
C PRO A 75 -9.52 16.20 16.78
N ASP A 76 -8.94 17.16 16.03
CA ASP A 76 -7.52 17.50 16.02
C ASP A 76 -6.58 16.33 15.66
N SER A 77 -7.12 15.25 15.09
CA SER A 77 -6.31 14.10 14.70
C SER A 77 -5.61 14.33 13.35
N HIS A 78 -4.32 14.01 13.28
CA HIS A 78 -3.53 14.11 12.06
C HIS A 78 -2.30 13.19 12.10
N ALA A 79 -1.70 12.94 10.95
CA ALA A 79 -0.40 12.29 10.84
C ALA A 79 0.29 12.59 9.53
N ASN A 80 1.62 12.63 9.55
CA ASN A 80 2.47 12.63 8.38
C ASN A 80 3.13 11.26 8.23
N THR A 81 3.09 10.70 7.04
CA THR A 81 3.74 9.44 6.71
C THR A 81 4.72 9.65 5.57
N TRP A 82 5.96 9.27 5.78
CA TRP A 82 7.00 9.20 4.77
C TRP A 82 7.37 7.74 4.55
N VAL A 83 7.38 7.26 3.31
CA VAL A 83 7.78 5.90 2.97
C VAL A 83 8.81 5.93 1.85
N GLU A 84 9.95 5.28 2.06
CA GLU A 84 10.95 5.00 1.05
C GLU A 84 10.91 3.52 0.69
N PHE A 85 10.95 3.23 -0.61
CA PHE A 85 11.03 1.88 -1.13
C PHE A 85 12.34 1.69 -1.87
N GLN A 86 13.01 0.59 -1.58
CA GLN A 86 14.12 0.08 -2.37
C GLN A 86 13.65 -1.19 -3.05
N ARG A 87 13.50 -1.13 -4.37
CA ARG A 87 13.04 -2.25 -5.20
C ARG A 87 14.19 -2.78 -6.02
N VAL A 88 14.27 -4.09 -6.10
CA VAL A 88 15.11 -4.82 -7.07
C VAL A 88 14.22 -5.68 -7.93
N SER A 89 14.45 -5.65 -9.24
CA SER A 89 13.65 -6.38 -10.23
C SER A 89 14.59 -7.17 -11.16
N TYR A 90 14.30 -8.45 -11.35
CA TYR A 90 14.99 -9.32 -12.29
C TYR A 90 14.03 -9.85 -13.34
N PHE A 91 14.34 -9.59 -14.61
CA PHE A 91 13.54 -9.97 -15.78
C PHE A 91 14.01 -11.31 -16.32
N THR A 92 13.15 -12.30 -16.33
CA THR A 92 13.38 -13.65 -16.83
C THR A 92 12.21 -14.12 -17.68
N GLU A 93 12.17 -15.40 -18.01
CA GLU A 93 11.01 -15.99 -18.69
C GLU A 93 10.61 -17.31 -18.06
N PHE A 94 9.33 -17.61 -18.16
CA PHE A 94 8.77 -18.90 -17.80
C PHE A 94 7.73 -19.31 -18.84
N ALA A 95 7.84 -20.55 -19.36
CA ALA A 95 6.94 -21.08 -20.40
C ALA A 95 6.80 -20.17 -21.63
N ASN A 96 7.90 -19.54 -22.09
CA ASN A 96 7.98 -18.58 -23.20
C ASN A 96 7.20 -17.26 -22.97
N HIS A 97 6.93 -16.92 -21.73
CA HIS A 97 6.35 -15.63 -21.35
C HIS A 97 7.29 -14.89 -20.39
N PRO A 98 7.39 -13.56 -20.50
CA PRO A 98 8.16 -12.78 -19.54
C PRO A 98 7.66 -12.96 -18.12
N LEU A 99 8.62 -13.15 -17.21
CA LEU A 99 8.40 -13.22 -15.76
C LEU A 99 9.32 -12.20 -15.10
N VAL A 100 8.80 -11.40 -14.21
CA VAL A 100 9.59 -10.48 -13.39
C VAL A 100 9.51 -10.93 -11.94
N ILE A 101 10.68 -11.04 -11.31
CA ILE A 101 10.83 -11.37 -9.90
C ILE A 101 11.30 -10.11 -9.20
N GLU A 102 10.59 -9.66 -8.20
CA GLU A 102 10.85 -8.39 -7.54
C GLU A 102 10.84 -8.54 -6.02
N ALA A 103 11.63 -7.70 -5.37
CA ALA A 103 11.63 -7.57 -3.92
C ALA A 103 11.68 -6.09 -3.53
N ASP A 104 10.80 -5.70 -2.62
CA ASP A 104 10.71 -4.36 -2.06
C ASP A 104 11.11 -4.37 -0.58
N LEU A 105 11.95 -3.42 -0.20
CA LEU A 105 12.30 -3.12 1.18
C LEU A 105 11.77 -1.72 1.53
N PRO A 106 10.59 -1.63 2.15
CA PRO A 106 10.00 -0.35 2.53
C PRO A 106 10.55 0.13 3.88
N PHE A 107 10.94 1.39 3.95
CA PHE A 107 11.26 2.09 5.19
C PHE A 107 10.24 3.19 5.39
N ALA A 108 9.51 3.14 6.49
CA ALA A 108 8.48 4.12 6.79
C ALA A 108 8.85 4.95 8.03
N THR A 109 8.40 6.18 8.04
CA THR A 109 8.48 7.07 9.20
C THR A 109 7.16 7.81 9.34
N LEU A 110 6.55 7.69 10.51
CA LEU A 110 5.39 8.48 10.89
C LEU A 110 5.85 9.61 11.79
N THR A 111 5.50 10.82 11.43
CA THR A 111 5.83 12.05 12.17
C THR A 111 4.59 12.87 12.38
N ASP A 112 4.64 13.80 13.33
CA ASP A 112 3.53 14.71 13.61
C ASP A 112 2.20 13.96 13.78
N VAL A 113 2.25 12.91 14.59
CA VAL A 113 1.08 12.06 14.85
C VAL A 113 0.33 12.59 16.05
N ASN A 114 -0.94 12.90 15.86
CA ASN A 114 -1.87 13.23 16.91
C ASN A 114 -3.15 12.40 16.74
N ILE A 115 -3.33 11.39 17.59
CA ILE A 115 -4.54 10.57 17.66
C ILE A 115 -5.06 10.66 19.08
N PRO A 116 -6.22 11.30 19.33
CA PRO A 116 -6.77 11.47 20.67
C PRO A 116 -6.90 10.14 21.43
N GLY A 117 -6.44 10.13 22.67
CA GLY A 117 -6.50 8.93 23.51
C GLY A 117 -5.37 7.93 23.30
N THR A 118 -4.39 8.24 22.45
CA THR A 118 -3.21 7.41 22.22
C THR A 118 -1.92 8.13 22.63
N ASN A 119 -0.83 7.37 22.79
CA ASN A 119 0.49 7.96 22.91
C ASN A 119 0.93 8.48 21.54
N ASN A 120 0.85 9.77 21.34
CA ASN A 120 1.36 10.42 20.15
C ASN A 120 2.88 10.26 20.11
N GLY A 121 3.38 9.73 19.02
CA GLY A 121 4.81 9.44 18.90
C GLY A 121 5.30 9.42 17.47
N VAL A 122 6.61 9.42 17.33
CA VAL A 122 7.27 9.16 16.05
C VAL A 122 7.56 7.66 15.98
N ALA A 123 7.09 7.01 14.93
CA ALA A 123 7.45 5.64 14.62
C ALA A 123 8.27 5.61 13.33
N GLY A 124 9.30 4.80 13.26
CA GLY A 124 10.12 4.70 12.05
C GLY A 124 10.89 3.38 12.00
N GLY A 125 11.12 2.87 10.80
CA GLY A 125 11.90 1.68 10.57
C GLY A 125 11.49 0.90 9.34
N LEU A 126 11.98 -0.33 9.24
CA LEU A 126 11.62 -1.26 8.19
C LEU A 126 10.12 -1.61 8.32
N ALA A 127 9.34 -1.34 7.30
CA ALA A 127 7.99 -1.89 7.19
C ALA A 127 8.03 -3.31 6.62
N ASP A 128 6.88 -3.93 6.37
CA ASP A 128 6.86 -5.31 5.90
C ASP A 128 7.48 -5.44 4.50
N PRO A 129 8.56 -6.23 4.33
CA PRO A 129 9.13 -6.50 3.02
C PRO A 129 8.13 -7.21 2.11
N VAL A 130 8.25 -6.94 0.81
CA VAL A 130 7.38 -7.55 -0.20
C VAL A 130 8.23 -8.31 -1.20
N VAL A 131 7.80 -9.51 -1.54
CA VAL A 131 8.30 -10.24 -2.71
C VAL A 131 7.14 -10.38 -3.67
N HIS A 132 7.37 -10.08 -4.95
CA HIS A 132 6.30 -10.24 -5.93
C HIS A 132 6.81 -10.81 -7.26
N LEU A 133 5.89 -11.50 -7.93
CA LEU A 133 6.12 -12.19 -9.19
C LEU A 133 5.09 -11.69 -10.19
N THR A 134 5.57 -11.10 -11.29
CA THR A 134 4.69 -10.65 -12.38
C THR A 134 4.87 -11.55 -13.59
N TYR A 135 3.84 -12.27 -13.96
CA TYR A 135 3.80 -13.10 -15.16
C TYR A 135 2.99 -12.40 -16.25
N PHE A 136 3.62 -12.16 -17.39
CA PHE A 136 2.97 -11.48 -18.51
C PHE A 136 2.28 -12.47 -19.45
N LEU A 137 0.98 -12.34 -19.58
CA LEU A 137 0.14 -13.12 -20.50
C LEU A 137 0.23 -12.56 -21.93
N ILE A 138 0.35 -11.24 -22.06
CA ILE A 138 0.46 -10.52 -23.33
C ILE A 138 1.54 -9.46 -23.20
N THR A 139 2.46 -9.43 -24.18
CA THR A 139 3.49 -8.41 -24.35
C THR A 139 3.59 -8.06 -25.82
N ASP A 140 2.68 -7.22 -26.31
CA ASP A 140 2.66 -6.81 -27.72
C ASP A 140 3.06 -5.33 -27.84
N ALA A 141 4.33 -5.12 -28.12
CA ALA A 141 4.88 -3.78 -28.33
C ALA A 141 4.35 -3.10 -29.60
N THR A 142 3.86 -3.87 -30.58
CA THR A 142 3.37 -3.33 -31.86
C THR A 142 2.06 -2.59 -31.67
N VAL A 143 1.14 -3.20 -30.92
CA VAL A 143 -0.15 -2.58 -30.56
C VAL A 143 -0.11 -1.93 -29.20
N GLN A 144 1.04 -1.94 -28.54
CA GLN A 144 1.28 -1.37 -27.22
C GLN A 144 0.30 -1.91 -26.16
N ARG A 145 0.22 -3.25 -26.07
CA ARG A 145 -0.64 -3.94 -25.11
C ARG A 145 0.18 -4.84 -24.21
N TRP A 146 -0.03 -4.69 -22.91
CA TRP A 146 0.56 -5.55 -21.88
C TRP A 146 -0.53 -6.01 -20.91
N VAL A 147 -0.58 -7.30 -20.66
CA VAL A 147 -1.49 -7.91 -19.70
C VAL A 147 -0.69 -8.85 -18.82
N GLY A 148 -0.81 -8.72 -17.53
CA GLY A 148 -0.09 -9.56 -16.59
C GLY A 148 -0.90 -9.87 -15.33
N ILE A 149 -0.40 -10.86 -14.61
CA ILE A 149 -0.84 -11.22 -13.28
C ILE A 149 0.36 -11.10 -12.37
N THR A 150 0.20 -10.36 -11.29
CA THR A 150 1.22 -10.23 -10.23
C THR A 150 0.68 -10.87 -8.96
N ASN A 151 1.55 -11.51 -8.19
CA ASN A 151 1.22 -11.90 -6.84
C ASN A 151 2.20 -11.26 -5.88
N PHE A 152 1.70 -10.50 -4.89
CA PHE A 152 2.48 -9.83 -3.87
C PHE A 152 2.39 -10.62 -2.57
N PHE A 153 3.54 -10.92 -1.99
CA PHE A 153 3.69 -11.60 -0.70
C PHE A 153 4.30 -10.62 0.30
N TRP A 154 3.46 -10.09 1.18
CA TRP A 154 3.89 -9.21 2.26
C TRP A 154 4.35 -10.04 3.43
N LEU A 155 5.64 -9.90 3.78
CA LEU A 155 6.26 -10.70 4.82
C LEU A 155 6.18 -9.96 6.16
N PRO A 156 5.69 -10.58 7.23
CA PRO A 156 5.47 -9.93 8.53
C PRO A 156 6.79 -9.73 9.28
N TRP A 157 7.80 -9.15 8.63
CA TRP A 157 9.15 -8.94 9.16
C TRP A 157 9.45 -7.47 9.47
N GLY A 158 8.49 -6.62 9.24
CA GLY A 158 8.59 -5.23 9.57
C GLY A 158 8.75 -4.99 11.07
N ARG A 159 9.30 -3.84 11.40
CA ARG A 159 9.52 -3.47 12.79
C ARG A 159 8.22 -3.02 13.43
N ASN A 160 7.65 -3.87 14.24
CA ASN A 160 6.55 -3.54 15.13
C ASN A 160 7.14 -3.11 16.49
N PHE A 161 7.15 -1.80 16.76
CA PHE A 161 7.92 -1.23 17.87
C PHE A 161 7.28 -1.36 19.23
N ASP A 162 5.98 -1.20 19.28
CA ASP A 162 5.27 -1.23 20.55
C ASP A 162 3.85 -1.73 20.31
N ASN A 163 3.56 -2.87 20.90
CA ASN A 163 2.21 -3.41 20.90
C ASN A 163 1.18 -2.48 21.59
N ARG A 164 1.62 -1.38 22.18
CA ARG A 164 0.80 -0.40 22.88
C ARG A 164 0.54 0.86 22.07
N SER A 165 1.19 1.02 20.92
CA SER A 165 0.99 2.17 20.06
C SER A 165 0.19 1.75 18.83
N PRO A 166 -0.91 2.43 18.49
CA PRO A 166 -1.60 2.23 17.21
C PRO A 166 -0.78 2.73 16.02
N VAL A 167 0.36 3.38 16.30
CA VAL A 167 1.23 3.99 15.31
C VAL A 167 2.41 3.08 15.06
N ASN A 168 2.23 2.10 14.20
CA ASN A 168 3.29 1.20 13.74
C ASN A 168 3.54 1.40 12.25
N VAL A 169 4.77 1.14 11.83
CA VAL A 169 5.19 1.22 10.41
C VAL A 169 5.04 -0.11 9.67
N SER A 170 4.67 -1.17 10.37
CA SER A 170 4.40 -2.49 9.80
C SER A 170 3.06 -3.02 10.27
N THR A 171 2.58 -4.05 9.57
CA THR A 171 1.40 -4.80 9.99
C THR A 171 1.63 -5.50 11.33
N PRO A 172 0.58 -5.84 12.06
CA PRO A 172 0.70 -6.60 13.30
C PRO A 172 1.05 -8.08 13.03
N ARG A 173 2.25 -8.34 12.50
CA ARG A 173 2.77 -9.68 12.15
C ARG A 173 1.82 -10.50 11.28
N GLN A 174 1.18 -9.83 10.36
CA GLN A 174 0.18 -10.40 9.47
C GLN A 174 0.81 -10.66 8.11
N PHE A 175 0.78 -11.91 7.65
CA PHE A 175 1.12 -12.21 6.27
C PHE A 175 -0.04 -11.79 5.37
N THR A 176 0.27 -11.15 4.25
CA THR A 176 -0.73 -10.77 3.24
C THR A 176 -0.33 -11.31 1.89
N ASP A 177 -1.27 -11.93 1.21
CA ASP A 177 -1.19 -12.40 -0.17
C ASP A 177 -2.11 -11.56 -1.05
N THR A 178 -1.57 -10.94 -2.11
CA THR A 178 -2.34 -10.03 -2.95
C THR A 178 -2.15 -10.38 -4.43
N PRO A 179 -2.97 -11.28 -4.98
CA PRO A 179 -3.09 -11.43 -6.43
C PRO A 179 -3.65 -10.17 -7.07
N GLN A 180 -2.99 -9.75 -8.16
CA GLN A 180 -3.32 -8.56 -8.92
C GLN A 180 -3.35 -8.86 -10.41
N PHE A 181 -4.33 -8.32 -11.10
CA PHE A 181 -4.42 -8.26 -12.56
C PHE A 181 -4.06 -6.85 -13.03
N GLY A 182 -3.25 -6.77 -14.08
CA GLY A 182 -2.90 -5.50 -14.71
C GLY A 182 -3.04 -5.55 -16.23
N TRP A 183 -3.56 -4.45 -16.79
CA TRP A 183 -3.72 -4.26 -18.22
C TRP A 183 -3.29 -2.85 -18.58
N THR A 184 -2.34 -2.76 -19.52
CA THR A 184 -1.90 -1.50 -20.14
C THR A 184 -2.20 -1.55 -21.63
N GLU A 185 -2.79 -0.47 -22.15
CA GLU A 185 -3.21 -0.35 -23.54
C GLU A 185 -2.80 0.99 -24.15
N GLY A 186 -2.03 0.96 -25.24
CA GLY A 186 -1.71 2.14 -26.03
C GLY A 186 -2.92 2.57 -26.88
N LEU A 187 -3.34 3.83 -26.72
CA LEU A 187 -4.53 4.37 -27.40
C LEU A 187 -4.25 4.84 -28.83
N GLY A 188 -2.98 4.98 -29.20
CA GLY A 188 -2.58 5.41 -30.55
C GLY A 188 -3.06 4.51 -31.69
N LYS A 189 -3.41 3.25 -31.40
CA LYS A 189 -4.00 2.32 -32.37
C LYS A 189 -5.43 2.66 -32.77
N PHE A 190 -6.16 3.37 -31.91
CA PHE A 190 -7.54 3.79 -32.20
C PHE A 190 -7.60 5.10 -32.99
N SER A 191 -6.59 5.99 -32.79
CA SER A 191 -6.43 7.22 -33.54
C SER A 191 -4.99 7.74 -33.43
N PRO A 192 -4.39 8.23 -34.54
CA PRO A 192 -3.07 8.85 -34.50
C PRO A 192 -2.96 10.05 -33.56
N SER A 193 -4.07 10.76 -33.30
CA SER A 193 -4.11 11.87 -32.34
C SER A 193 -3.95 11.43 -30.88
N LEU A 194 -4.14 10.15 -30.58
CA LEU A 194 -3.98 9.56 -29.25
C LEU A 194 -2.60 8.89 -29.08
N LYS A 195 -1.67 9.12 -30.02
CA LYS A 195 -0.31 8.59 -29.92
C LYS A 195 0.36 9.09 -28.64
N GLY A 196 0.97 8.16 -27.89
CA GLY A 196 1.58 8.45 -26.60
C GLY A 196 0.64 8.44 -25.41
N LEU A 197 -0.67 8.31 -25.64
CA LEU A 197 -1.65 8.07 -24.58
C LEU A 197 -1.80 6.57 -24.31
N PHE A 198 -1.89 6.22 -23.03
CA PHE A 198 -2.10 4.88 -22.55
C PHE A 198 -3.24 4.86 -21.54
N PHE A 199 -3.94 3.76 -21.50
CA PHE A 199 -4.88 3.42 -20.45
C PHE A 199 -4.31 2.27 -19.63
N ASP A 200 -4.28 2.41 -18.30
CA ASP A 200 -3.87 1.37 -17.39
C ASP A 200 -5.05 1.01 -16.49
N LEU A 201 -5.33 -0.29 -16.33
CA LEU A 201 -6.33 -0.85 -15.42
C LEU A 201 -5.65 -1.87 -14.52
N ILE A 202 -5.85 -1.74 -13.22
CA ILE A 202 -5.28 -2.60 -12.20
C ILE A 202 -6.39 -3.01 -11.25
N ALA A 203 -6.49 -4.31 -10.98
CA ALA A 203 -7.46 -4.85 -10.02
C ALA A 203 -6.75 -5.86 -9.12
N ASP A 204 -6.94 -5.76 -7.82
CA ASP A 204 -6.35 -6.68 -6.86
C ASP A 204 -7.31 -7.06 -5.72
N ALA A 205 -6.94 -8.15 -5.04
CA ALA A 205 -7.60 -8.65 -3.86
C ALA A 205 -6.55 -9.07 -2.85
N SER A 206 -6.60 -8.53 -1.64
CA SER A 206 -5.66 -8.86 -0.56
C SER A 206 -6.31 -9.80 0.44
N PHE A 207 -5.60 -10.87 0.76
CA PHE A 207 -5.98 -11.89 1.74
C PHE A 207 -4.99 -11.87 2.89
N HIS A 208 -5.50 -11.83 4.10
CA HIS A 208 -4.70 -11.62 5.30
C HIS A 208 -4.79 -12.82 6.23
N THR A 209 -3.69 -13.18 6.87
CA THR A 209 -3.71 -14.07 8.03
C THR A 209 -4.11 -13.29 9.28
N ASP A 210 -4.44 -13.97 10.35
CA ASP A 210 -4.58 -13.33 11.64
C ASP A 210 -3.24 -12.73 12.10
N GLY A 211 -3.31 -11.58 12.75
CA GLY A 211 -2.15 -10.88 13.30
C GLY A 211 -2.09 -10.97 14.83
N ASP A 212 -0.87 -10.92 15.36
CA ASP A 212 -0.58 -11.06 16.80
C ASP A 212 -0.51 -9.71 17.54
N SER A 213 -1.03 -8.63 17.00
CA SER A 213 -0.85 -7.34 17.65
C SER A 213 -2.01 -7.01 18.56
N PRO A 214 -1.76 -6.89 19.85
CA PRO A 214 -2.81 -6.46 20.77
C PRO A 214 -3.12 -4.98 20.55
N LEU A 215 -4.37 -4.67 20.31
CA LEU A 215 -4.89 -3.34 20.54
C LEU A 215 -5.06 -3.16 22.05
N GLU A 216 -4.34 -2.21 22.62
CA GLU A 216 -4.48 -1.87 24.04
C GLU A 216 -5.05 -0.45 24.20
N VAL A 217 -6.13 -0.32 24.97
CA VAL A 217 -6.69 0.97 25.37
C VAL A 217 -6.67 1.07 26.88
N VAL A 218 -5.84 1.99 27.39
CA VAL A 218 -5.74 2.23 28.83
C VAL A 218 -6.89 3.14 29.28
N ASN A 219 -7.61 2.71 30.30
CA ASN A 219 -8.77 3.41 30.85
C ASN A 219 -9.79 3.81 29.76
N PRO A 220 -10.37 2.81 29.03
CA PRO A 220 -11.30 3.12 27.95
C PRO A 220 -12.50 3.95 28.47
N PRO A 221 -12.96 4.93 27.69
CA PRO A 221 -14.08 5.76 28.06
C PRO A 221 -15.32 4.91 28.42
N GLY A 222 -15.96 5.23 29.57
CA GLY A 222 -17.14 4.50 30.05
C GLY A 222 -16.84 3.19 30.78
N ALA A 223 -15.61 2.80 30.96
CA ALA A 223 -15.24 1.65 31.77
C ALA A 223 -15.60 1.94 33.25
N PRO A 224 -16.26 0.99 33.95
CA PRO A 224 -16.68 1.20 35.34
C PRO A 224 -15.52 1.19 36.36
N LEU A 225 -14.35 0.67 35.92
CA LEU A 225 -13.15 0.54 36.75
C LEU A 225 -11.93 0.92 35.92
N PRO A 226 -10.85 1.43 36.57
CA PRO A 226 -9.57 1.60 35.90
C PRO A 226 -9.03 0.26 35.41
N GLY A 227 -8.50 0.22 34.18
CA GLY A 227 -7.99 -1.01 33.60
C GLY A 227 -7.49 -0.84 32.17
N VAL A 228 -7.17 -1.97 31.56
CA VAL A 228 -6.70 -2.04 30.17
C VAL A 228 -7.64 -2.94 29.38
N LEU A 229 -8.21 -2.40 28.33
CA LEU A 229 -8.89 -3.17 27.29
C LEU A 229 -7.84 -3.66 26.30
N ARG A 230 -7.78 -4.97 26.09
CA ARG A 230 -6.79 -5.59 25.21
C ARG A 230 -7.45 -6.59 24.27
N TYR A 231 -7.05 -6.58 23.01
CA TYR A 231 -7.37 -7.58 22.01
C TYR A 231 -6.07 -8.23 21.55
N ASP A 232 -5.96 -9.54 21.68
CA ASP A 232 -4.71 -10.26 21.40
C ASP A 232 -4.52 -10.60 19.93
N THR A 233 -5.60 -10.66 19.17
CA THR A 233 -5.59 -11.03 17.76
C THR A 233 -6.32 -9.99 16.93
N LEU A 234 -5.75 -9.64 15.79
CA LEU A 234 -6.39 -8.84 14.75
C LEU A 234 -6.71 -9.74 13.57
N THR A 235 -7.98 -9.88 13.25
CA THR A 235 -8.47 -10.56 12.04
C THR A 235 -8.84 -9.50 11.00
N GLN A 236 -8.43 -9.69 9.76
CA GLN A 236 -8.77 -8.80 8.65
C GLN A 236 -9.48 -9.58 7.55
N GLN A 237 -10.64 -9.07 7.13
CA GLN A 237 -11.37 -9.58 5.98
C GLN A 237 -10.63 -9.24 4.67
N PRO A 238 -10.87 -9.96 3.57
CA PRO A 238 -10.29 -9.58 2.28
C PRO A 238 -10.63 -8.16 1.88
N SER A 239 -9.63 -7.44 1.33
CA SER A 239 -9.82 -6.12 0.72
C SER A 239 -9.62 -6.20 -0.79
N TYR A 240 -10.20 -5.23 -1.49
CA TYR A 240 -10.20 -5.18 -2.94
C TYR A 240 -9.89 -3.77 -3.41
N ASP A 241 -9.11 -3.66 -4.49
CA ASP A 241 -8.78 -2.40 -5.13
C ASP A 241 -9.01 -2.45 -6.63
N LEU A 242 -9.49 -1.34 -7.15
CA LEU A 242 -9.60 -1.09 -8.58
C LEU A 242 -9.00 0.26 -8.90
N LYS A 243 -7.97 0.28 -9.75
CA LYS A 243 -7.25 1.48 -10.17
C LYS A 243 -7.36 1.64 -11.68
N ALA A 244 -7.63 2.85 -12.13
CA ALA A 244 -7.62 3.18 -13.55
C ALA A 244 -6.84 4.48 -13.77
N PHE A 245 -5.97 4.49 -14.78
CA PHE A 245 -5.14 5.65 -15.11
C PHE A 245 -5.23 5.98 -16.58
N LEU A 246 -5.14 7.27 -16.89
CA LEU A 246 -4.84 7.78 -18.21
C LEU A 246 -3.45 8.42 -18.16
N ARG A 247 -2.53 7.89 -18.95
CA ARG A 247 -1.12 8.25 -18.93
C ARG A 247 -0.67 8.76 -20.29
N TYR A 248 0.07 9.86 -20.30
CA TYR A 248 0.72 10.40 -21.48
C TYR A 248 2.23 10.25 -21.39
N ASN A 249 2.82 9.53 -22.35
CA ASN A 249 4.27 9.29 -22.46
C ASN A 249 4.81 10.04 -23.69
N PRO A 250 5.35 11.25 -23.53
CA PRO A 250 6.04 11.95 -24.64
C PRO A 250 7.37 11.28 -25.00
N SER A 251 7.97 10.52 -24.08
CA SER A 251 9.18 9.72 -24.29
C SER A 251 9.19 8.48 -23.40
N THR A 252 10.15 7.58 -23.58
CA THR A 252 10.29 6.33 -22.84
C THR A 252 10.42 6.54 -21.32
N PHE A 253 11.02 7.65 -20.89
CA PHE A 253 11.33 7.90 -19.48
C PHE A 253 10.57 9.07 -18.87
N LEU A 254 9.74 9.74 -19.66
CA LEU A 254 8.93 10.86 -19.20
C LEU A 254 7.45 10.51 -19.35
N PHE A 255 6.70 10.56 -18.27
CA PHE A 255 5.26 10.46 -18.35
C PHE A 255 4.55 11.34 -17.31
N ALA A 256 3.30 11.65 -17.61
CA ALA A 256 2.34 12.18 -16.67
C ALA A 256 1.09 11.29 -16.70
N ALA A 257 0.51 11.03 -15.53
CA ALA A 257 -0.71 10.25 -15.43
C ALA A 257 -1.68 10.86 -14.43
N VAL A 258 -2.96 10.72 -14.73
CA VAL A 258 -4.06 10.96 -13.80
C VAL A 258 -4.83 9.67 -13.62
N GLY A 259 -5.34 9.42 -12.42
CA GLY A 259 -6.02 8.18 -12.14
C GLY A 259 -7.00 8.28 -10.99
N ILE A 260 -7.74 7.22 -10.84
CA ILE A 260 -8.71 7.00 -9.77
C ILE A 260 -8.51 5.61 -9.19
N GLU A 261 -8.63 5.50 -7.89
CA GLU A 261 -8.56 4.25 -7.14
C GLU A 261 -9.80 4.15 -6.25
N LYS A 262 -10.46 2.99 -6.30
CA LYS A 262 -11.51 2.63 -5.36
C LYS A 262 -11.07 1.40 -4.60
N SER A 263 -11.06 1.51 -3.27
CA SER A 263 -10.84 0.41 -2.34
C SER A 263 -12.11 0.09 -1.57
N TRP A 264 -12.30 -1.19 -1.22
CA TRP A 264 -13.41 -1.64 -0.39
C TRP A 264 -13.11 -2.98 0.28
N GLY A 265 -13.84 -3.30 1.36
CA GLY A 265 -13.61 -4.51 2.18
C GLY A 265 -12.61 -4.25 3.31
N GLY A 266 -11.76 -5.24 3.59
CA GLY A 266 -10.67 -5.13 4.58
C GLY A 266 -11.13 -4.84 6.01
N GLU A 267 -12.35 -5.24 6.39
CA GLU A 267 -12.84 -5.03 7.75
C GLU A 267 -11.88 -5.68 8.75
N GLN A 268 -11.40 -4.87 9.70
CA GLN A 268 -10.54 -5.31 10.78
C GLN A 268 -11.33 -5.50 12.06
N ILE A 269 -11.10 -6.63 12.71
CA ILE A 269 -11.80 -7.04 13.92
C ILE A 269 -10.77 -7.46 14.98
N GLY A 270 -10.76 -6.77 16.11
CA GLY A 270 -10.06 -7.22 17.30
C GLY A 270 -10.81 -8.39 17.93
N THR A 271 -10.13 -9.51 18.10
CA THR A 271 -10.68 -10.74 18.68
C THR A 271 -9.90 -11.13 19.94
N ASN A 272 -10.44 -12.10 20.70
CA ASN A 272 -9.89 -12.49 22.00
C ASN A 272 -9.75 -11.30 22.96
N GLY A 273 -10.79 -10.45 22.98
CA GLY A 273 -10.84 -9.26 23.81
C GLY A 273 -10.94 -9.59 25.30
N ARG A 274 -10.21 -8.82 26.12
CA ARG A 274 -10.29 -8.89 27.57
C ARG A 274 -10.08 -7.53 28.20
N PHE A 275 -10.82 -7.26 29.29
CA PHE A 275 -10.60 -6.10 30.12
C PHE A 275 -9.87 -6.54 31.40
N ILE A 276 -8.66 -6.00 31.60
CA ILE A 276 -7.78 -6.29 32.72
C ILE A 276 -7.99 -5.17 33.75
N VAL A 277 -8.56 -5.52 34.89
CA VAL A 277 -8.84 -4.53 35.96
C VAL A 277 -7.55 -4.19 36.70
N ALA A 278 -7.26 -2.89 36.83
CA ALA A 278 -6.05 -2.44 37.50
C ALA A 278 -6.02 -2.90 38.97
N GLY A 279 -4.93 -3.57 39.36
CA GLY A 279 -4.69 -4.04 40.71
C GLY A 279 -5.45 -5.30 41.13
N LEU A 280 -6.19 -5.93 40.22
CA LEU A 280 -6.89 -7.18 40.47
C LEU A 280 -6.46 -8.27 39.49
N PRO A 281 -6.31 -9.53 39.88
CA PRO A 281 -6.00 -10.64 39.00
C PRO A 281 -7.28 -11.14 38.27
N VAL A 282 -8.04 -10.22 37.69
CA VAL A 282 -9.31 -10.52 37.02
C VAL A 282 -9.27 -10.00 35.59
N GLU A 283 -9.53 -10.90 34.66
CA GLU A 283 -9.73 -10.60 33.25
C GLU A 283 -11.18 -10.85 32.87
N ILE A 284 -11.83 -9.86 32.30
CA ILE A 284 -13.24 -9.94 31.87
C ILE A 284 -13.24 -10.08 30.35
N PRO A 285 -13.74 -11.20 29.80
CA PRO A 285 -13.89 -11.38 28.35
C PRO A 285 -14.68 -10.24 27.72
N GLN A 286 -14.24 -9.78 26.56
CA GLN A 286 -14.91 -8.72 25.82
C GLN A 286 -15.36 -9.23 24.45
N PRO A 287 -16.46 -8.71 23.89
CA PRO A 287 -16.89 -9.03 22.56
C PRO A 287 -15.87 -8.55 21.52
N ASN A 288 -15.92 -9.14 20.33
CA ASN A 288 -15.11 -8.68 19.20
C ASN A 288 -15.37 -7.20 18.91
N LEU A 289 -14.30 -6.47 18.57
CA LEU A 289 -14.34 -5.05 18.32
C LEU A 289 -14.05 -4.77 16.85
N PRO A 290 -15.01 -4.25 16.05
CA PRO A 290 -14.70 -3.67 14.75
C PRO A 290 -13.73 -2.49 14.93
N ILE A 291 -12.60 -2.49 14.18
CA ILE A 291 -11.56 -1.47 14.30
C ILE A 291 -11.62 -0.52 13.12
N GLY A 292 -11.82 -1.05 11.91
CA GLY A 292 -11.88 -0.25 10.68
C GLY A 292 -12.10 -1.11 9.46
N ARG A 293 -12.17 -0.47 8.30
CA ARG A 293 -12.26 -1.13 6.99
C ARG A 293 -11.64 -0.24 5.91
N ASP A 294 -11.25 -0.85 4.80
CA ASP A 294 -10.82 -0.13 3.63
C ASP A 294 -12.06 0.22 2.79
N ASP A 295 -12.42 1.48 2.75
CA ASP A 295 -13.52 1.98 1.92
C ASP A 295 -13.23 3.43 1.55
N PHE A 296 -12.42 3.62 0.52
CA PHE A 296 -12.04 4.95 0.07
C PHE A 296 -12.10 5.10 -1.44
N LEU A 297 -12.19 6.34 -1.87
CA LEU A 297 -11.99 6.76 -3.24
C LEU A 297 -10.83 7.76 -3.26
N ARG A 298 -9.81 7.49 -4.08
CA ARG A 298 -8.60 8.31 -4.16
C ARG A 298 -8.37 8.77 -5.60
N GLY A 299 -8.01 10.04 -5.75
CA GLY A 299 -7.48 10.56 -7.02
C GLY A 299 -5.95 10.44 -7.03
N HIS A 300 -5.38 10.15 -8.20
CA HIS A 300 -3.95 10.06 -8.41
C HIS A 300 -3.48 11.07 -9.43
N PHE A 301 -2.36 11.70 -9.15
CA PHE A 301 -1.58 12.43 -10.12
C PHE A 301 -0.13 11.93 -10.03
N GLN A 302 0.43 11.50 -11.15
CA GLN A 302 1.76 10.93 -11.21
C GLN A 302 2.54 11.57 -12.34
N PHE A 303 3.82 11.76 -12.15
CA PHE A 303 4.73 12.10 -13.22
C PHE A 303 6.10 11.47 -12.96
N GLN A 304 6.78 11.10 -14.03
CA GLN A 304 8.13 10.56 -13.99
C GLN A 304 9.03 11.47 -14.83
N ILE A 305 10.15 11.85 -14.26
CA ILE A 305 11.18 12.65 -14.91
C ILE A 305 12.52 11.90 -14.79
N PRO A 306 13.26 11.71 -15.88
CA PRO A 306 14.60 11.13 -15.80
C PRO A 306 15.53 12.13 -15.09
N LEU A 307 16.30 11.68 -14.10
CA LEU A 307 17.24 12.54 -13.37
C LEU A 307 18.59 12.66 -14.04
N ALA A 308 18.96 11.70 -14.87
CA ALA A 308 20.16 11.71 -15.74
C ALA A 308 19.99 10.76 -16.90
N GLN A 309 20.60 11.08 -18.03
CA GLN A 309 20.79 10.17 -19.16
C GLN A 309 22.24 9.73 -19.26
#